data_5e2533a7ca358ce629f5ff6ac89b28cb
#
_entry.id   5e2533a7ca358ce629f5ff6ac89b28cb
#
_cell.length_a   1.000
_cell.length_b   1.000
_cell.length_c   1.000
_cell.angle_alpha   90.00
_cell.angle_beta   90.00
_cell.angle_gamma   90.00
#
_symmetry.space_group_name_H-M   'P 1'
#
loop_
_entity.id
_entity.type
_entity.pdbx_description
1 polymer ?
#
loop_
_entity_poly.entity_id
_entity_poly.type
_entity_poly.pdbx_seq_one_letter_code
_entity_poly.pdbx_strand_id
1 'polypeptide(L)'
;MIIVLAILAGIIGIAGSILPGLPGTPVSWIGLLLLYIWGPEDMALKTLIIWGVVVAIVSVVDYIVPMYFTKLTGGSKYAERGAIVGLIAGIILTPVGMILGSFLGAFLFELYYTRQGAAQALKAAIGSFLGFITGTGLKTIVAVLILWKIFVFAF
;
A
#
# COMPACT_ATOMS: atom_id res chain seq x y z
N MET A 1 0.90 -24.37 -14.73
CA MET A 1 1.38 -23.08 -15.28
C MET A 1 0.53 -21.91 -14.78
N ILE A 2 -0.79 -21.93 -14.92
CA ILE A 2 -1.65 -20.81 -14.48
C ILE A 2 -1.61 -20.55 -12.97
N ILE A 3 -1.58 -21.61 -12.15
CA ILE A 3 -1.48 -21.50 -10.69
C ILE A 3 -0.21 -20.74 -10.29
N VAL A 4 0.92 -21.04 -10.94
CA VAL A 4 2.19 -20.35 -10.68
C VAL A 4 2.08 -18.87 -11.03
N LEU A 5 1.47 -18.53 -12.17
CA LEU A 5 1.24 -17.14 -12.57
C LEU A 5 0.32 -16.41 -11.60
N ALA A 6 -0.73 -17.06 -11.10
CA ALA A 6 -1.65 -16.50 -10.11
C ALA A 6 -0.94 -16.23 -8.77
N ILE A 7 -0.13 -17.17 -8.30
CA ILE A 7 0.67 -17.02 -7.07
C ILE A 7 1.70 -15.90 -7.24
N LEU A 8 2.40 -15.84 -8.37
CA LEU A 8 3.34 -14.76 -8.67
C LEU A 8 2.65 -13.39 -8.69
N ALA A 9 1.47 -13.29 -9.32
CA ALA A 9 0.67 -12.06 -9.30
C ALA A 9 0.28 -11.66 -7.87
N GLY A 10 -0.10 -12.62 -7.03
CA GLY A 10 -0.38 -12.40 -5.61
C GLY A 10 0.84 -11.87 -4.83
N ILE A 11 2.00 -12.48 -5.02
CA ILE A 11 3.26 -12.08 -4.36
C ILE A 11 3.70 -10.68 -4.83
N ILE A 12 3.67 -10.44 -6.15
CA ILE A 12 3.99 -9.12 -6.74
C ILE A 12 3.00 -8.07 -6.23
N GLY A 13 1.73 -8.44 -6.09
CA GLY A 13 0.71 -7.56 -5.54
C GLY A 13 0.96 -7.19 -4.07
N ILE A 14 1.43 -8.12 -3.24
CA ILE A 14 1.84 -7.82 -1.86
C ILE A 14 3.05 -6.88 -1.87
N ALA A 15 4.08 -7.17 -2.66
CA ALA A 15 5.24 -6.29 -2.77
C ALA A 15 4.85 -4.88 -3.25
N GLY A 16 3.97 -4.79 -4.24
CA GLY A 16 3.43 -3.52 -4.73
C GLY A 16 2.53 -2.79 -3.73
N SER A 17 1.91 -3.51 -2.79
CA SER A 17 1.08 -2.90 -1.73
C SER A 17 1.92 -2.21 -0.66
N ILE A 18 3.17 -2.62 -0.47
CA ILE A 18 4.09 -2.00 0.48
C ILE A 18 4.60 -0.66 -0.06
N LEU A 19 4.79 -0.55 -1.37
CA LEU A 19 5.27 0.67 -2.00
C LEU A 19 4.11 1.65 -2.27
N PRO A 20 4.18 2.90 -1.79
CA PRO A 20 3.16 3.89 -2.04
C PRO A 20 3.10 4.23 -3.54
N GLY A 21 1.89 4.41 -4.05
CA GLY A 21 1.67 4.74 -5.46
C GLY A 21 1.65 3.55 -6.43
N LEU A 22 1.99 2.34 -5.98
CA LEU A 22 1.86 1.15 -6.82
C LEU A 22 0.51 0.45 -6.59
N PRO A 23 -0.13 -0.02 -7.68
CA PRO A 23 -1.42 -0.70 -7.61
C PRO A 23 -1.28 -2.16 -7.17
N GLY A 24 -0.81 -2.40 -5.93
CA GLY A 24 -0.52 -3.75 -5.43
C GLY A 24 -1.76 -4.64 -5.36
N THR A 25 -2.85 -4.18 -4.73
CA THR A 25 -4.09 -4.95 -4.60
C THR A 25 -4.76 -5.28 -5.93
N PRO A 26 -4.81 -4.40 -6.96
CA PRO A 26 -5.27 -4.77 -8.30
C PRO A 26 -4.43 -5.89 -8.93
N VAL A 27 -3.11 -5.88 -8.75
CA VAL A 27 -2.23 -6.95 -9.27
C VAL A 27 -2.53 -8.28 -8.59
N SER A 28 -2.74 -8.29 -7.26
CA SER A 28 -3.19 -9.50 -6.55
C SER A 28 -4.53 -10.00 -7.07
N TRP A 29 -5.48 -9.11 -7.36
CA TRP A 29 -6.79 -9.49 -7.89
C TRP A 29 -6.71 -10.09 -9.31
N ILE A 30 -5.76 -9.64 -10.14
CA ILE A 30 -5.48 -10.29 -11.43
C ILE A 30 -5.11 -11.77 -11.23
N GLY A 31 -4.40 -12.11 -10.15
CA GLY A 31 -4.13 -13.50 -9.79
C GLY A 31 -5.40 -14.33 -9.57
N LEU A 32 -6.40 -13.77 -8.86
CA LEU A 32 -7.72 -14.42 -8.73
C LEU A 32 -8.45 -14.53 -10.07
N LEU A 33 -8.38 -13.50 -10.90
CA LEU A 33 -8.99 -13.50 -12.24
C LEU A 33 -8.41 -14.61 -13.13
N LEU A 34 -7.09 -14.82 -13.07
CA LEU A 34 -6.43 -15.90 -13.80
C LEU A 34 -6.94 -17.28 -13.36
N LEU A 35 -7.13 -17.50 -12.06
CA LEU A 35 -7.70 -18.74 -11.55
C LEU A 35 -9.17 -18.89 -11.89
N TYR A 36 -9.94 -17.82 -11.90
CA TYR A 36 -11.33 -17.87 -12.32
C TYR A 36 -11.50 -18.34 -13.77
N ILE A 37 -10.62 -17.90 -14.68
CA ILE A 37 -10.73 -18.20 -16.12
C ILE A 37 -10.16 -19.58 -16.47
N TRP A 38 -9.05 -19.95 -15.83
CA TRP A 38 -8.26 -21.14 -16.20
C TRP A 38 -7.82 -22.01 -15.02
N GLY A 39 -8.34 -21.77 -13.83
CA GLY A 39 -7.99 -22.53 -12.63
C GLY A 39 -8.60 -23.92 -12.60
N PRO A 40 -8.11 -24.79 -11.71
CA PRO A 40 -8.61 -26.15 -11.54
C PRO A 40 -9.95 -26.24 -10.79
N GLU A 41 -10.26 -25.26 -9.96
CA GLU A 41 -11.44 -25.20 -9.13
C GLU A 41 -12.49 -24.23 -9.70
N ASP A 42 -13.77 -24.59 -9.59
CA ASP A 42 -14.89 -23.76 -10.00
C ASP A 42 -15.12 -22.62 -8.98
N MET A 43 -14.39 -21.52 -9.15
CA MET A 43 -14.60 -20.32 -8.34
C MET A 43 -15.89 -19.62 -8.75
N ALA A 44 -16.79 -19.37 -7.78
CA ALA A 44 -18.00 -18.62 -8.06
C ALA A 44 -17.70 -17.17 -8.50
N LEU A 45 -18.34 -16.71 -9.58
CA LEU A 45 -18.24 -15.34 -10.08
C LEU A 45 -18.48 -14.29 -8.97
N LYS A 46 -19.37 -14.60 -8.01
CA LYS A 46 -19.64 -13.78 -6.84
C LYS A 46 -18.38 -13.49 -6.03
N THR A 47 -17.52 -14.49 -5.84
CA THR A 47 -16.24 -14.32 -5.10
C THR A 47 -15.33 -13.32 -5.82
N LEU A 48 -15.18 -13.47 -7.13
CA LEU A 48 -14.36 -12.55 -7.94
C LEU A 48 -14.88 -11.11 -7.88
N ILE A 49 -16.20 -10.92 -7.98
CA ILE A 49 -16.84 -9.60 -7.90
C ILE A 49 -16.65 -8.98 -6.51
N ILE A 50 -16.88 -9.74 -5.43
CA ILE A 50 -16.71 -9.24 -4.05
C ILE A 50 -15.27 -8.74 -3.86
N TRP A 51 -14.27 -9.54 -4.23
CA TRP A 51 -12.87 -9.13 -4.09
C TRP A 51 -12.51 -7.97 -5.02
N GLY A 52 -13.11 -7.89 -6.22
CA GLY A 52 -12.96 -6.73 -7.10
C GLY A 52 -13.47 -5.44 -6.48
N VAL A 53 -14.64 -5.48 -5.84
CA VAL A 53 -15.21 -4.34 -5.10
C VAL A 53 -14.33 -3.96 -3.91
N VAL A 54 -13.87 -4.93 -3.12
CA VAL A 54 -12.95 -4.68 -1.99
C VAL A 54 -11.67 -4.00 -2.48
N VAL A 55 -11.07 -4.49 -3.56
CA VAL A 55 -9.87 -3.89 -4.16
C VAL A 55 -10.13 -2.46 -4.63
N ALA A 56 -11.27 -2.20 -5.27
CA ALA A 56 -11.64 -0.86 -5.71
C ALA A 56 -11.77 0.11 -4.52
N ILE A 57 -12.48 -0.30 -3.46
CA ILE A 57 -12.65 0.49 -2.24
C ILE A 57 -11.29 0.79 -1.60
N VAL A 58 -10.46 -0.24 -1.40
CA VAL A 58 -9.14 -0.10 -0.77
C VAL A 58 -8.21 0.79 -1.60
N SER A 59 -8.28 0.71 -2.93
CA SER A 59 -7.50 1.58 -3.81
C SER A 59 -7.91 3.05 -3.67
N VAL A 60 -9.21 3.34 -3.56
CA VAL A 60 -9.71 4.70 -3.32
C VAL A 60 -9.29 5.20 -1.94
N VAL A 61 -9.43 4.38 -0.91
CA VAL A 61 -9.02 4.70 0.47
C VAL A 61 -7.52 5.02 0.54
N ASP A 62 -6.68 4.26 -0.18
CA ASP A 62 -5.24 4.47 -0.24
C ASP A 62 -4.83 5.87 -0.76
N TYR A 63 -5.63 6.46 -1.65
CA TYR A 63 -5.41 7.83 -2.10
C TYR A 63 -5.96 8.90 -1.14
N ILE A 64 -7.13 8.63 -0.55
CA ILE A 64 -7.85 9.63 0.27
C ILE A 64 -7.22 9.75 1.65
N VAL A 65 -6.86 8.64 2.29
CA VAL A 65 -6.41 8.62 3.69
C VAL A 65 -5.12 9.41 3.92
N PRO A 66 -4.04 9.24 3.14
CA PRO A 66 -2.83 10.04 3.32
C PRO A 66 -3.10 11.54 3.14
N MET A 67 -3.91 11.89 2.15
CA MET A 67 -4.29 13.28 1.87
C MET A 67 -5.08 13.91 3.02
N TYR A 68 -5.99 13.15 3.62
CA TYR A 68 -6.79 13.57 4.77
C TYR A 68 -5.92 13.81 6.01
N PHE A 69 -5.04 12.87 6.36
CA PHE A 69 -4.14 13.01 7.51
C PHE A 69 -3.14 14.16 7.33
N THR A 70 -2.60 14.33 6.13
CA THR A 70 -1.70 15.45 5.84
C THR A 70 -2.40 16.79 6.01
N LYS A 71 -3.65 16.91 5.55
CA LYS A 71 -4.45 18.13 5.75
C LYS A 71 -4.76 18.40 7.22
N LEU A 72 -5.13 17.36 7.99
CA LEU A 72 -5.43 17.50 9.43
C LEU A 72 -4.25 18.01 10.24
N THR A 73 -3.03 17.62 9.88
CA THR A 73 -1.82 18.00 10.59
C THR A 73 -1.14 19.25 10.05
N GLY A 74 -1.74 19.87 9.01
CA GLY A 74 -1.16 21.03 8.34
C GLY A 74 0.12 20.73 7.57
N GLY A 75 0.33 19.45 7.21
CA GLY A 75 1.46 19.02 6.39
C GLY A 75 1.34 19.45 4.94
N SER A 76 2.48 19.64 4.31
CA SER A 76 2.58 19.99 2.90
C SER A 76 2.87 18.75 2.02
N LYS A 77 2.85 18.95 0.71
CA LYS A 77 3.30 17.94 -0.27
C LYS A 77 4.76 17.50 -0.06
N TYR A 78 5.54 18.31 0.64
CA TYR A 78 6.94 17.97 0.93
C TYR A 78 7.04 16.90 2.01
N ALA A 79 6.18 16.91 3.06
CA ALA A 79 6.12 15.82 4.01
C ALA A 79 5.77 14.49 3.36
N GLU A 80 4.78 14.49 2.45
CA GLU A 80 4.37 13.29 1.71
C GLU A 80 5.51 12.76 0.82
N ARG A 81 6.16 13.62 0.05
CA ARG A 81 7.30 13.24 -0.80
C ARG A 81 8.50 12.76 0.03
N GLY A 82 8.77 13.44 1.15
CA GLY A 82 9.82 13.03 2.08
C GLY A 82 9.55 11.66 2.67
N ALA A 83 8.30 11.35 3.02
CA ALA A 83 7.90 10.02 3.49
C ALA A 83 8.21 8.93 2.44
N ILE A 84 7.90 9.17 1.17
CA ILE A 84 8.18 8.23 0.07
C ILE A 84 9.69 8.04 -0.12
N VAL A 85 10.45 9.12 -0.19
CA VAL A 85 11.91 9.08 -0.36
C VAL A 85 12.57 8.36 0.83
N GLY A 86 12.16 8.69 2.05
CA GLY A 86 12.67 8.07 3.25
C GLY A 86 12.32 6.58 3.35
N LEU A 87 11.12 6.19 2.91
CA LEU A 87 10.71 4.79 2.83
C LEU A 87 11.61 4.02 1.86
N ILE A 88 11.83 4.55 0.65
CA ILE A 88 12.69 3.91 -0.36
C ILE A 88 14.12 3.76 0.16
N ALA A 89 14.67 4.79 0.78
CA ALA A 89 15.98 4.74 1.40
C ALA A 89 16.02 3.71 2.56
N GLY A 90 14.94 3.60 3.33
CA GLY A 90 14.81 2.67 4.43
C GLY A 90 14.69 1.20 4.02
N ILE A 91 14.23 0.89 2.78
CA ILE A 91 14.18 -0.48 2.25
C ILE A 91 15.54 -1.17 2.31
N ILE A 92 16.62 -0.42 2.03
CA ILE A 92 17.99 -0.93 2.00
C ILE A 92 18.43 -1.43 3.39
N LEU A 93 17.85 -0.87 4.44
CA LEU A 93 18.25 -1.17 5.81
C LEU A 93 17.46 -2.36 6.39
N THR A 94 16.16 -2.25 6.52
CA THR A 94 15.28 -3.28 7.10
C THR A 94 13.80 -2.84 6.98
N PRO A 95 12.80 -3.72 7.27
CA PRO A 95 11.41 -3.30 7.41
C PRO A 95 11.21 -2.18 8.46
N VAL A 96 11.97 -2.20 9.56
CA VAL A 96 11.96 -1.13 10.55
C VAL A 96 12.57 0.15 9.97
N GLY A 97 13.61 0.02 9.16
CA GLY A 97 14.22 1.13 8.43
C GLY A 97 13.25 1.83 7.47
N MET A 98 12.35 1.09 6.83
CA MET A 98 11.29 1.67 5.98
C MET A 98 10.36 2.59 6.79
N ILE A 99 9.94 2.13 7.95
CA ILE A 99 9.04 2.87 8.85
C ILE A 99 9.74 4.13 9.36
N LEU A 100 10.94 3.98 9.94
CA LEU A 100 11.72 5.10 10.45
C LEU A 100 12.15 6.06 9.33
N GLY A 101 12.56 5.53 8.20
CA GLY A 101 12.94 6.31 7.02
C GLY A 101 11.78 7.16 6.51
N SER A 102 10.59 6.58 6.40
CA SER A 102 9.38 7.32 5.99
C SER A 102 9.07 8.49 6.94
N PHE A 103 9.13 8.25 8.26
CA PHE A 103 8.88 9.29 9.24
C PHE A 103 9.95 10.40 9.20
N LEU A 104 11.23 10.02 9.24
CA LEU A 104 12.34 10.97 9.19
C LEU A 104 12.39 11.74 7.87
N GLY A 105 12.11 11.07 6.75
CA GLY A 105 12.03 11.70 5.45
C GLY A 105 10.92 12.75 5.39
N ALA A 106 9.73 12.44 5.90
CA ALA A 106 8.63 13.40 6.02
C ALA A 106 9.04 14.62 6.86
N PHE A 107 9.63 14.38 8.02
CA PHE A 107 10.09 15.45 8.93
C PHE A 107 11.14 16.36 8.30
N LEU A 108 12.19 15.76 7.73
CA LEU A 108 13.31 16.52 7.15
C LEU A 108 12.89 17.34 5.93
N PHE A 109 12.08 16.76 5.05
CA PHE A 109 11.58 17.48 3.88
C PHE A 109 10.66 18.63 4.27
N GLU A 110 9.73 18.39 5.20
CA GLU A 110 8.86 19.46 5.67
C GLU A 110 9.65 20.58 6.33
N LEU A 111 10.61 20.25 7.21
CA LEU A 111 11.46 21.22 7.87
C LEU A 111 12.28 22.05 6.89
N TYR A 112 12.87 21.39 5.88
CA TYR A 112 13.76 22.05 4.94
C TYR A 112 13.01 22.95 3.93
N TYR A 113 11.89 22.44 3.38
CA TYR A 113 11.20 23.12 2.29
C TYR A 113 10.17 24.15 2.75
N THR A 114 9.47 23.92 3.88
CA THR A 114 8.42 24.84 4.34
C THR A 114 8.92 25.91 5.27
N ARG A 115 10.04 25.67 5.98
CA ARG A 115 10.66 26.58 6.97
C ARG A 115 9.70 27.02 8.08
N GLN A 116 8.65 26.24 8.35
CA GLN A 116 7.63 26.55 9.37
C GLN A 116 8.03 26.20 10.81
N GLY A 117 9.28 25.74 11.00
CA GLY A 117 9.80 25.33 12.31
C GLY A 117 9.61 23.84 12.61
N ALA A 118 10.42 23.34 13.56
CA ALA A 118 10.48 21.92 13.90
C ALA A 118 9.16 21.34 14.44
N ALA A 119 8.40 22.12 15.21
CA ALA A 119 7.14 21.68 15.78
C ALA A 119 6.08 21.41 14.70
N GLN A 120 5.99 22.26 13.68
CA GLN A 120 5.07 22.07 12.57
C GLN A 120 5.53 20.93 11.66
N ALA A 121 6.83 20.84 11.39
CA ALA A 121 7.40 19.73 10.63
C ALA A 121 7.15 18.37 11.31
N LEU A 122 7.22 18.30 12.64
CA LEU A 122 6.90 17.09 13.41
C LEU A 122 5.43 16.70 13.27
N LYS A 123 4.49 17.66 13.39
CA LYS A 123 3.06 17.41 13.18
C LYS A 123 2.78 16.89 11.80
N ALA A 124 3.36 17.52 10.77
CA ALA A 124 3.23 17.11 9.38
C ALA A 124 3.80 15.70 9.14
N ALA A 125 4.95 15.38 9.73
CA ALA A 125 5.56 14.06 9.67
C ALA A 125 4.67 12.98 10.30
N ILE A 126 4.10 13.25 11.48
CA ILE A 126 3.15 12.33 12.13
C ILE A 126 1.92 12.10 11.23
N GLY A 127 1.34 13.14 10.66
CA GLY A 127 0.19 13.03 9.77
C GLY A 127 0.47 12.20 8.52
N SER A 128 1.56 12.51 7.82
CA SER A 128 1.99 11.75 6.64
C SER A 128 2.29 10.29 6.97
N PHE A 129 2.92 10.05 8.11
CA PHE A 129 3.25 8.71 8.59
C PHE A 129 1.99 7.89 8.94
N LEU A 130 1.03 8.46 9.67
CA LEU A 130 -0.23 7.79 10.00
C LEU A 130 -1.04 7.50 8.74
N GLY A 131 -1.10 8.44 7.81
CA GLY A 131 -1.75 8.25 6.52
C GLY A 131 -1.11 7.11 5.72
N PHE A 132 0.23 7.08 5.68
CA PHE A 132 0.99 6.03 5.03
C PHE A 132 0.76 4.65 5.66
N ILE A 133 0.88 4.53 6.99
CA ILE A 133 0.67 3.24 7.68
C ILE A 133 -0.75 2.74 7.46
N THR A 134 -1.74 3.61 7.55
CA THR A 134 -3.14 3.23 7.39
C THR A 134 -3.41 2.75 5.95
N GLY A 135 -2.99 3.51 4.94
CA GLY A 135 -3.18 3.16 3.53
C GLY A 135 -2.41 1.89 3.15
N THR A 136 -1.11 1.87 3.41
CA THR A 136 -0.23 0.74 3.09
C THR A 136 -0.61 -0.51 3.89
N GLY A 137 -0.93 -0.36 5.18
CA GLY A 137 -1.35 -1.46 6.04
C GLY A 137 -2.63 -2.12 5.52
N LEU A 138 -3.64 -1.32 5.19
CA LEU A 138 -4.91 -1.82 4.66
C LEU A 138 -4.71 -2.54 3.32
N LYS A 139 -3.94 -1.97 2.39
CA LYS A 139 -3.62 -2.62 1.11
C LYS A 139 -2.90 -3.95 1.31
N THR A 140 -1.91 -3.97 2.18
CA THR A 140 -1.11 -5.18 2.44
C THR A 140 -1.98 -6.29 3.02
N ILE A 141 -2.85 -5.99 3.98
CA ILE A 141 -3.79 -6.96 4.55
C ILE A 141 -4.68 -7.54 3.44
N VAL A 142 -5.27 -6.69 2.61
CA VAL A 142 -6.15 -7.15 1.51
C VAL A 142 -5.37 -7.97 0.48
N ALA A 143 -4.15 -7.58 0.11
CA ALA A 143 -3.31 -8.34 -0.81
C ALA A 143 -2.94 -9.73 -0.25
N VAL A 144 -2.65 -9.84 1.05
CA VAL A 144 -2.39 -11.11 1.74
C VAL A 144 -3.64 -11.98 1.76
N LEU A 145 -4.81 -11.43 2.05
CA LEU A 145 -6.08 -12.17 2.02
C LEU A 145 -6.40 -12.67 0.61
N ILE A 146 -6.11 -11.89 -0.43
CA ILE A 146 -6.27 -12.32 -1.81
C ILE A 146 -5.30 -13.46 -2.13
N LEU A 147 -4.03 -13.36 -1.74
CA LEU A 147 -3.07 -14.45 -1.92
C LEU A 147 -3.53 -15.72 -1.19
N TRP A 148 -4.05 -15.61 0.01
CA TRP A 148 -4.66 -16.73 0.72
C TRP A 148 -5.80 -17.37 -0.09
N LYS A 149 -6.68 -16.56 -0.69
CA LYS A 149 -7.75 -17.05 -1.57
C LYS A 149 -7.19 -17.71 -2.83
N ILE A 150 -6.12 -17.18 -3.41
CA ILE A 150 -5.43 -17.81 -4.54
C ILE A 150 -4.98 -19.23 -4.15
N PHE A 151 -4.39 -19.41 -2.98
CA PHE A 151 -4.00 -20.76 -2.51
C PHE A 151 -5.20 -21.68 -2.32
N VAL A 152 -6.29 -21.20 -1.71
CA VAL A 152 -7.51 -22.00 -1.48
C VAL A 152 -8.15 -22.49 -2.78
N PHE A 153 -8.11 -21.69 -3.86
CA PHE A 153 -8.66 -22.06 -5.16
C PHE A 153 -7.64 -22.71 -6.10
N ALA A 154 -6.38 -22.76 -5.73
CA ALA A 154 -5.34 -23.44 -6.48
C ALA A 154 -5.15 -24.90 -6.09
N PHE A 155 -5.49 -25.27 -4.84
CA PHE A 155 -5.27 -26.57 -4.23
C PHE A 155 -6.46 -27.06 -3.43
#